data_b0d81c39279cbfa8f7c2a3f602631af6
#
_entry.id   b0d81c39279cbfa8f7c2a3f602631af6
#
_cell.length_a   1.000
_cell.length_b   1.000
_cell.length_c   1.000
_cell.angle_alpha   90.00
_cell.angle_beta   90.00
_cell.angle_gamma   90.00
#
_symmetry.space_group_name_H-M   'P 1'
#
loop_
_entity.id
_entity.type
_entity.pdbx_description
1 polymer ?
#
loop_
_entity_poly.entity_id
_entity_poly.type
_entity_poly.pdbx_seq_one_letter_code
_entity_poly.pdbx_strand_id
1 'polypeptide(L)'
;VAGSLTEGVQIRLDVGISTETIKVGTFVSIQGGKFRFFGQVTGVALETADMSLRGVPPDVSNPFIEQVISGTTAYGMITVEPMLVIADSDDPATVLDGPQPAKTIPPHFAQVSIATENDIEIVFGEEDEEHFYIGTPLDMETRLALNIPELVTRSNGVFGKSGTGKTFLARLLLIGILQKSNAVNLVFDMHSEYGWKGSSEGTGREVKGLKQLFSSRVAVFTLDEESSRRRGLAPDYVVRIGYQEIEPEDIQILRETLNLSDVAADAVYSLHRHFGRNWLQDFLSHKGREGVRDLADSIGVNSTALSSLHNRLSRLERLPFIEGSGHDSLNQILRYLERGMHVVLEFGRYGNDLASYILVANLLTRRIHDRYMQMSEQAS
;
A
#
# COMPACT_ATOMS: atom_id res chain seq x y z
N VAL A 1 0.66 -10.28 -35.73
CA VAL A 1 0.70 -10.00 -34.29
C VAL A 1 0.91 -11.32 -33.57
N ALA A 2 1.93 -11.43 -32.76
CA ALA A 2 2.16 -12.51 -31.81
C ALA A 2 1.75 -12.03 -30.42
N GLY A 3 1.26 -12.91 -29.56
CA GLY A 3 0.91 -12.49 -28.22
C GLY A 3 0.38 -13.61 -27.36
N SER A 4 0.55 -13.46 -26.06
CA SER A 4 -0.03 -14.29 -25.01
C SER A 4 -0.51 -13.41 -23.87
N LEU A 5 -1.33 -13.96 -22.97
CA LEU A 5 -1.76 -13.22 -21.77
C LEU A 5 -0.59 -12.92 -20.83
N THR A 6 0.45 -13.75 -20.86
CA THR A 6 1.60 -13.60 -19.93
C THR A 6 2.71 -12.72 -20.48
N GLU A 7 2.85 -12.62 -21.79
CA GLU A 7 3.91 -11.84 -22.44
C GLU A 7 3.39 -10.56 -23.10
N GLY A 8 2.07 -10.36 -23.07
CA GLY A 8 1.41 -9.28 -23.74
C GLY A 8 1.18 -9.53 -25.23
N VAL A 9 0.60 -8.57 -25.92
CA VAL A 9 0.26 -8.57 -27.35
C VAL A 9 1.20 -7.65 -28.08
N GLN A 10 1.90 -8.17 -29.10
CA GLN A 10 2.78 -7.40 -29.95
C GLN A 10 1.99 -6.75 -31.10
N ILE A 11 2.12 -5.46 -31.24
CA ILE A 11 1.40 -4.65 -32.20
C ILE A 11 2.41 -3.92 -33.07
N ARG A 12 2.30 -4.12 -34.37
CA ARG A 12 3.07 -3.38 -35.36
C ARG A 12 2.47 -2.01 -35.55
N LEU A 13 3.29 -0.98 -35.52
CA LEU A 13 2.87 0.38 -35.79
C LEU A 13 2.66 0.58 -37.30
N ASP A 14 1.65 1.39 -37.63
CA ASP A 14 1.42 1.80 -39.01
C ASP A 14 2.54 2.68 -39.53
N VAL A 15 2.68 2.70 -40.84
CA VAL A 15 3.66 3.54 -41.57
C VAL A 15 3.41 5.02 -41.23
N GLY A 16 4.46 5.70 -40.76
CA GLY A 16 4.36 7.10 -40.39
C GLY A 16 4.13 7.38 -38.90
N ILE A 17 3.86 6.34 -38.09
CA ILE A 17 3.80 6.50 -36.64
C ILE A 17 5.22 6.30 -36.08
N SER A 18 5.78 7.37 -35.48
CA SER A 18 7.10 7.32 -34.86
C SER A 18 7.01 6.63 -33.48
N THR A 19 7.97 5.73 -33.21
CA THR A 19 8.16 5.15 -31.89
C THR A 19 8.50 6.19 -30.81
N GLU A 20 9.01 7.35 -31.19
CA GLU A 20 9.31 8.45 -30.28
C GLU A 20 8.06 9.10 -29.68
N THR A 21 6.90 8.94 -30.32
CA THR A 21 5.63 9.53 -29.86
C THR A 21 4.87 8.61 -28.92
N ILE A 22 5.26 7.34 -28.79
CA ILE A 22 4.57 6.36 -27.96
C ILE A 22 5.37 6.09 -26.69
N LYS A 23 4.78 6.32 -25.55
CA LYS A 23 5.39 6.12 -24.24
C LYS A 23 4.92 4.81 -23.61
N VAL A 24 5.81 4.15 -22.88
CA VAL A 24 5.43 3.07 -21.96
C VAL A 24 4.50 3.66 -20.92
N GLY A 25 3.38 3.00 -20.68
CA GLY A 25 2.32 3.50 -19.82
C GLY A 25 1.11 4.08 -20.54
N THR A 26 1.22 4.34 -21.86
CA THR A 26 0.09 4.82 -22.67
C THR A 26 -1.05 3.80 -22.69
N PHE A 27 -2.28 4.26 -22.44
CA PHE A 27 -3.48 3.42 -22.54
C PHE A 27 -3.91 3.28 -23.99
N VAL A 28 -4.27 2.06 -24.37
CA VAL A 28 -4.74 1.72 -25.71
C VAL A 28 -6.03 0.92 -25.67
N SER A 29 -6.84 1.09 -26.70
CA SER A 29 -8.04 0.32 -26.97
C SER A 29 -7.81 -0.57 -28.17
N ILE A 30 -8.16 -1.87 -28.07
CA ILE A 30 -8.00 -2.86 -29.13
C ILE A 30 -9.36 -3.41 -29.48
N GLN A 31 -9.80 -3.18 -30.73
CA GLN A 31 -11.08 -3.62 -31.20
C GLN A 31 -11.03 -5.10 -31.63
N GLY A 32 -11.65 -5.98 -30.87
CA GLY A 32 -11.88 -7.37 -31.24
C GLY A 32 -13.23 -7.58 -31.92
N GLY A 33 -13.56 -8.84 -32.25
CA GLY A 33 -14.83 -9.15 -32.88
C GLY A 33 -16.03 -9.26 -31.94
N LYS A 34 -15.79 -9.61 -30.66
CA LYS A 34 -16.83 -9.74 -29.62
C LYS A 34 -16.53 -8.89 -28.38
N PHE A 35 -15.30 -8.48 -28.23
CA PHE A 35 -14.81 -7.76 -27.07
C PHE A 35 -13.96 -6.59 -27.53
N ARG A 36 -14.06 -5.51 -26.81
CA ARG A 36 -13.14 -4.40 -26.85
C ARG A 36 -12.19 -4.55 -25.68
N PHE A 37 -10.90 -4.59 -25.96
CA PHE A 37 -9.85 -4.76 -24.95
C PHE A 37 -9.26 -3.42 -24.62
N PHE A 38 -8.97 -3.21 -23.34
CA PHE A 38 -8.20 -2.06 -22.85
C PHE A 38 -6.91 -2.56 -22.23
N GLY A 39 -5.83 -1.91 -22.57
CA GLY A 39 -4.52 -2.31 -22.10
C GLY A 39 -3.55 -1.15 -22.03
N GLN A 40 -2.34 -1.44 -21.60
CA GLN A 40 -1.29 -0.47 -21.44
C GLN A 40 -0.06 -0.89 -22.23
N VAL A 41 0.61 0.08 -22.86
CA VAL A 41 1.90 -0.15 -23.52
C VAL A 41 2.95 -0.47 -22.46
N THR A 42 3.55 -1.66 -22.53
CA THR A 42 4.60 -2.13 -21.63
C THR A 42 5.99 -2.08 -22.25
N GLY A 43 6.07 -2.03 -23.58
CA GLY A 43 7.34 -1.97 -24.30
C GLY A 43 7.21 -1.32 -25.66
N VAL A 44 8.30 -0.68 -26.09
CA VAL A 44 8.47 -0.11 -27.44
C VAL A 44 9.77 -0.64 -28.02
N ALA A 45 9.73 -1.16 -29.23
CA ALA A 45 10.88 -1.78 -29.90
C ALA A 45 10.95 -1.38 -31.38
N LEU A 46 12.14 -1.42 -31.94
CA LEU A 46 12.38 -1.35 -33.39
C LEU A 46 12.67 -2.74 -33.90
N GLU A 47 11.92 -3.18 -34.88
CA GLU A 47 12.05 -4.50 -35.48
C GLU A 47 12.32 -4.41 -36.98
N THR A 48 12.92 -5.46 -37.53
CA THR A 48 13.16 -5.59 -38.97
C THR A 48 12.79 -6.97 -39.45
N ALA A 49 12.09 -7.02 -40.57
CA ALA A 49 11.77 -8.27 -41.26
C ALA A 49 13.00 -8.86 -42.00
N ASP A 50 13.99 -8.02 -42.33
CA ASP A 50 15.21 -8.44 -42.99
C ASP A 50 16.42 -8.28 -42.07
N MET A 51 16.96 -9.42 -41.61
CA MET A 51 18.12 -9.47 -40.73
C MET A 51 19.41 -8.93 -41.39
N SER A 52 19.48 -8.85 -42.71
CA SER A 52 20.62 -8.26 -43.41
C SER A 52 20.80 -6.78 -43.15
N LEU A 53 19.69 -6.05 -42.89
CA LEU A 53 19.69 -4.64 -42.55
C LEU A 53 20.41 -4.34 -41.23
N ARG A 54 20.55 -5.32 -40.33
CA ARG A 54 21.30 -5.17 -39.09
C ARG A 54 22.81 -5.15 -39.32
N GLY A 55 23.27 -5.85 -40.36
CA GLY A 55 24.69 -5.96 -40.69
C GLY A 55 25.20 -4.85 -41.59
N VAL A 56 24.39 -4.42 -42.55
CA VAL A 56 24.72 -3.36 -43.52
C VAL A 56 23.53 -2.41 -43.61
N PRO A 57 23.53 -1.30 -42.82
CA PRO A 57 22.46 -0.32 -42.87
C PRO A 57 22.36 0.27 -44.29
N PRO A 58 21.15 0.42 -44.83
CA PRO A 58 20.94 1.05 -46.13
C PRO A 58 21.25 2.55 -46.07
N ASP A 59 21.60 3.13 -47.21
CA ASP A 59 21.73 4.59 -47.35
C ASP A 59 20.32 5.21 -47.35
N VAL A 60 19.93 5.77 -46.23
CA VAL A 60 18.65 6.50 -46.02
C VAL A 60 18.71 7.99 -46.37
N SER A 61 19.82 8.47 -46.97
CA SER A 61 19.90 9.84 -47.44
C SER A 61 18.88 10.17 -48.56
N ASN A 62 18.40 9.14 -49.26
CA ASN A 62 17.33 9.27 -50.21
C ASN A 62 15.95 9.03 -49.53
N PRO A 63 15.07 10.06 -49.45
CA PRO A 63 13.77 9.98 -48.79
C PRO A 63 12.87 8.89 -49.31
N PHE A 64 13.00 8.52 -50.60
CA PHE A 64 12.21 7.43 -51.16
C PHE A 64 12.65 6.07 -50.63
N ILE A 65 13.94 5.81 -50.52
CA ILE A 65 14.49 4.59 -49.90
C ILE A 65 14.08 4.49 -48.47
N GLU A 66 14.21 5.58 -47.72
CA GLU A 66 13.74 5.65 -46.32
C GLU A 66 12.27 5.28 -46.18
N GLN A 67 11.42 5.87 -47.02
CA GLN A 67 9.96 5.59 -47.00
C GLN A 67 9.62 4.15 -47.38
N VAL A 68 10.31 3.56 -48.35
CA VAL A 68 10.10 2.15 -48.74
C VAL A 68 10.54 1.21 -47.64
N ILE A 69 11.72 1.44 -47.02
CA ILE A 69 12.24 0.57 -45.97
C ILE A 69 11.38 0.67 -44.72
N SER A 70 11.02 1.88 -44.28
CA SER A 70 10.16 2.12 -43.13
C SER A 70 8.75 1.54 -43.29
N GLY A 71 8.28 1.41 -44.56
CA GLY A 71 6.98 0.81 -44.83
C GLY A 71 6.96 -0.70 -44.94
N THR A 72 8.11 -1.34 -45.26
CA THR A 72 8.13 -2.77 -45.62
C THR A 72 8.99 -3.61 -44.66
N THR A 73 10.21 -3.18 -44.41
CA THR A 73 11.25 -4.00 -43.78
C THR A 73 11.65 -3.55 -42.38
N ALA A 74 11.59 -2.26 -42.09
CA ALA A 74 11.84 -1.72 -40.76
C ALA A 74 10.54 -1.12 -40.19
N TYR A 75 10.18 -1.48 -38.97
CA TYR A 75 8.94 -1.00 -38.36
C TYR A 75 9.06 -0.86 -36.84
N GLY A 76 8.27 0.02 -36.28
CA GLY A 76 8.09 0.08 -34.84
C GLY A 76 7.14 -1.02 -34.35
N MET A 77 7.44 -1.56 -33.20
CA MET A 77 6.61 -2.53 -32.51
C MET A 77 6.36 -2.08 -31.08
N ILE A 78 5.14 -2.23 -30.61
CA ILE A 78 4.79 -2.03 -29.20
C ILE A 78 4.28 -3.34 -28.62
N THR A 79 4.57 -3.55 -27.35
CA THR A 79 3.98 -4.61 -26.54
C THR A 79 2.91 -3.99 -25.65
N VAL A 80 1.71 -4.56 -25.69
CA VAL A 80 0.56 -4.14 -24.90
C VAL A 80 0.13 -5.27 -24.00
N GLU A 81 -0.07 -4.98 -22.73
CA GLU A 81 -0.69 -5.90 -21.78
C GLU A 81 -2.19 -5.64 -21.73
N PRO A 82 -3.05 -6.56 -22.23
CA PRO A 82 -4.50 -6.45 -22.10
C PRO A 82 -4.90 -6.61 -20.63
N MET A 83 -5.53 -5.61 -20.07
CA MET A 83 -5.93 -5.59 -18.66
C MET A 83 -7.40 -5.87 -18.47
N LEU A 84 -8.24 -5.21 -19.27
CA LEU A 84 -9.69 -5.26 -19.16
C LEU A 84 -10.33 -5.52 -20.51
N VAL A 85 -11.53 -6.08 -20.47
CA VAL A 85 -12.40 -6.27 -21.64
C VAL A 85 -13.81 -5.79 -21.35
N ILE A 86 -14.45 -5.25 -22.38
CA ILE A 86 -15.88 -4.98 -22.39
C ILE A 86 -16.48 -5.74 -23.56
N ALA A 87 -17.64 -6.35 -23.35
CA ALA A 87 -18.37 -6.98 -24.44
C ALA A 87 -18.85 -5.90 -25.43
N ASP A 88 -18.51 -6.09 -26.70
CA ASP A 88 -18.99 -5.25 -27.79
C ASP A 88 -20.36 -5.80 -28.24
N SER A 89 -21.40 -5.48 -27.48
CA SER A 89 -22.74 -6.01 -27.63
C SER A 89 -23.77 -4.90 -27.43
N ASP A 90 -24.78 -4.86 -28.27
CA ASP A 90 -25.96 -3.99 -28.09
C ASP A 90 -26.92 -4.51 -26.98
N ASP A 91 -26.60 -5.64 -26.33
CA ASP A 91 -27.42 -6.20 -25.25
C ASP A 91 -27.18 -5.42 -23.93
N PRO A 92 -28.21 -4.71 -23.43
CA PRO A 92 -28.12 -3.95 -22.21
C PRO A 92 -27.67 -4.76 -20.99
N ALA A 93 -27.99 -6.05 -20.93
CA ALA A 93 -27.59 -6.92 -19.84
C ALA A 93 -26.05 -7.13 -19.79
N THR A 94 -25.43 -7.19 -20.96
CA THR A 94 -23.96 -7.37 -21.09
C THR A 94 -23.20 -6.06 -20.85
N VAL A 95 -23.82 -4.92 -21.14
CA VAL A 95 -23.24 -3.59 -20.84
C VAL A 95 -23.26 -3.29 -19.34
N LEU A 96 -24.26 -3.81 -18.63
CA LEU A 96 -24.36 -3.64 -17.17
C LEU A 96 -23.26 -4.35 -16.37
N ASP A 97 -22.59 -5.36 -16.95
CA ASP A 97 -21.50 -6.06 -16.29
C ASP A 97 -20.21 -5.22 -16.17
N GLY A 98 -20.11 -4.10 -16.91
CA GLY A 98 -18.96 -3.21 -16.91
C GLY A 98 -17.65 -3.86 -17.38
N PRO A 99 -16.51 -3.19 -17.19
CA PRO A 99 -15.21 -3.74 -17.55
C PRO A 99 -14.84 -4.96 -16.72
N GLN A 100 -14.46 -6.06 -17.37
CA GLN A 100 -14.04 -7.31 -16.74
C GLN A 100 -12.54 -7.56 -16.95
N PRO A 101 -11.83 -8.24 -16.04
CA PRO A 101 -10.45 -8.61 -16.26
C PRO A 101 -10.26 -9.41 -17.56
N ALA A 102 -9.25 -9.05 -18.35
CA ALA A 102 -8.94 -9.74 -19.58
C ALA A 102 -8.47 -11.19 -19.29
N LYS A 103 -9.25 -12.17 -19.75
CA LYS A 103 -8.92 -13.62 -19.67
C LYS A 103 -8.61 -14.22 -21.05
N THR A 104 -8.67 -13.41 -22.10
CA THR A 104 -8.42 -13.75 -23.49
C THR A 104 -7.57 -12.67 -24.14
N ILE A 105 -7.07 -12.94 -25.32
CA ILE A 105 -6.30 -11.98 -26.12
C ILE A 105 -7.11 -11.54 -27.34
N PRO A 106 -6.85 -10.33 -27.88
CA PRO A 106 -7.50 -9.88 -29.11
C PRO A 106 -7.10 -10.76 -30.32
N PRO A 107 -7.97 -10.85 -31.35
CA PRO A 107 -7.66 -11.63 -32.52
C PRO A 107 -6.54 -11.02 -33.37
N HIS A 108 -5.97 -11.82 -34.26
CA HIS A 108 -5.04 -11.31 -35.28
C HIS A 108 -5.70 -10.17 -36.10
N PHE A 109 -4.88 -9.19 -36.46
CA PHE A 109 -5.28 -8.02 -37.24
C PHE A 109 -6.30 -7.11 -36.57
N ALA A 110 -6.50 -7.25 -35.27
CA ALA A 110 -7.29 -6.30 -34.50
C ALA A 110 -6.69 -4.89 -34.60
N GLN A 111 -7.57 -3.90 -34.78
CA GLN A 111 -7.17 -2.50 -34.82
C GLN A 111 -6.89 -1.99 -33.43
N VAL A 112 -5.86 -1.18 -33.30
CA VAL A 112 -5.42 -0.61 -32.03
C VAL A 112 -5.40 0.91 -32.17
N SER A 113 -5.96 1.60 -31.21
CA SER A 113 -5.91 3.06 -31.09
C SER A 113 -5.44 3.47 -29.71
N ILE A 114 -4.90 4.67 -29.60
CA ILE A 114 -4.72 5.29 -28.28
C ILE A 114 -6.13 5.41 -27.66
N ALA A 115 -6.26 5.06 -26.37
CA ALA A 115 -7.53 5.16 -25.68
C ALA A 115 -8.04 6.61 -25.71
N THR A 116 -9.32 6.78 -26.01
CA THR A 116 -9.99 8.09 -26.01
C THR A 116 -10.42 8.48 -24.59
N GLU A 117 -10.85 9.71 -24.39
CA GLU A 117 -11.46 10.17 -23.13
C GLU A 117 -12.64 9.27 -22.75
N ASN A 118 -13.52 8.98 -23.68
CA ASN A 118 -14.66 8.08 -23.46
C ASN A 118 -14.22 6.65 -23.07
N ASP A 119 -13.07 6.18 -23.57
CA ASP A 119 -12.53 4.87 -23.15
C ASP A 119 -12.09 4.89 -21.67
N ILE A 120 -11.49 5.97 -21.23
CA ILE A 120 -11.08 6.15 -19.84
C ILE A 120 -12.30 6.26 -18.93
N GLU A 121 -13.32 7.01 -19.32
CA GLU A 121 -14.57 7.14 -18.58
C GLU A 121 -15.31 5.81 -18.45
N ILE A 122 -15.36 5.02 -19.53
CA ILE A 122 -15.96 3.67 -19.49
C ILE A 122 -15.20 2.75 -18.52
N VAL A 123 -13.86 2.84 -18.48
CA VAL A 123 -13.04 1.93 -17.68
C VAL A 123 -12.97 2.35 -16.21
N PHE A 124 -12.84 3.64 -15.93
CA PHE A 124 -12.58 4.17 -14.59
C PHE A 124 -13.76 4.94 -13.98
N GLY A 125 -14.78 5.23 -14.76
CA GLY A 125 -15.91 6.07 -14.36
C GLY A 125 -15.58 7.56 -14.40
N GLU A 126 -16.63 8.37 -14.25
CA GLU A 126 -16.54 9.81 -14.04
C GLU A 126 -16.55 10.12 -12.54
N GLU A 127 -16.14 11.33 -12.16
CA GLU A 127 -16.23 11.78 -10.76
C GLU A 127 -17.70 11.94 -10.34
N ASP A 128 -18.16 11.11 -9.41
CA ASP A 128 -19.51 11.07 -8.86
C ASP A 128 -19.52 10.90 -7.33
N GLU A 129 -20.59 10.34 -6.74
CA GLU A 129 -20.69 10.09 -5.32
C GLU A 129 -19.73 9.02 -4.81
N GLU A 130 -19.35 8.04 -5.63
CA GLU A 130 -18.49 6.91 -5.30
C GLU A 130 -17.07 7.04 -5.88
N HIS A 131 -16.94 7.76 -7.00
CA HIS A 131 -15.67 7.93 -7.70
C HIS A 131 -14.97 9.22 -7.29
N PHE A 132 -13.68 9.11 -6.98
CA PHE A 132 -12.82 10.20 -6.57
C PHE A 132 -11.70 10.46 -7.59
N TYR A 133 -11.59 11.70 -8.04
CA TYR A 133 -10.53 12.13 -8.96
C TYR A 133 -9.15 12.05 -8.31
N ILE A 134 -8.22 11.33 -8.96
CA ILE A 134 -6.86 11.12 -8.46
C ILE A 134 -5.77 11.75 -9.35
N GLY A 135 -6.09 12.15 -10.57
CA GLY A 135 -5.11 12.72 -11.50
C GLY A 135 -5.49 12.52 -12.95
N THR A 136 -4.55 12.83 -13.83
CA THR A 136 -4.65 12.61 -15.28
C THR A 136 -3.54 11.66 -15.72
N PRO A 137 -3.78 10.75 -16.69
CA PRO A 137 -2.71 10.00 -17.34
C PRO A 137 -1.68 10.93 -17.98
N LEU A 138 -0.42 10.45 -18.11
CA LEU A 138 0.69 11.27 -18.60
C LEU A 138 0.51 11.82 -20.02
N ASP A 139 -0.26 11.13 -20.85
CA ASP A 139 -0.43 11.43 -22.27
C ASP A 139 -1.86 11.87 -22.63
N MET A 140 -2.69 12.15 -21.64
CA MET A 140 -4.09 12.54 -21.82
C MET A 140 -4.47 13.65 -20.85
N GLU A 141 -5.42 14.48 -21.21
CA GLU A 141 -5.99 15.52 -20.34
C GLU A 141 -7.23 15.01 -19.58
N THR A 142 -7.68 13.79 -19.86
CA THR A 142 -8.86 13.18 -19.25
C THR A 142 -8.62 12.91 -17.75
N ARG A 143 -9.61 13.25 -16.95
CA ARG A 143 -9.61 12.99 -15.52
C ARG A 143 -9.78 11.49 -15.25
N LEU A 144 -8.92 10.95 -14.40
CA LEU A 144 -9.03 9.57 -13.92
C LEU A 144 -9.62 9.58 -12.52
N ALA A 145 -10.77 8.93 -12.38
CA ALA A 145 -11.43 8.73 -11.09
C ALA A 145 -11.35 7.25 -10.66
N LEU A 146 -11.32 7.00 -9.38
CA LEU A 146 -11.34 5.65 -8.81
C LEU A 146 -12.59 5.43 -7.99
N ASN A 147 -13.23 4.28 -8.16
CA ASN A 147 -14.30 3.82 -7.28
C ASN A 147 -13.73 3.52 -5.90
N ILE A 148 -14.02 4.38 -4.93
CA ILE A 148 -13.46 4.27 -3.58
C ILE A 148 -14.12 3.15 -2.77
N PRO A 149 -15.45 2.93 -2.78
CA PRO A 149 -16.06 1.78 -2.16
C PRO A 149 -15.42 0.44 -2.58
N GLU A 150 -15.16 0.23 -3.87
CA GLU A 150 -14.48 -0.98 -4.33
C GLU A 150 -13.02 -1.04 -3.91
N LEU A 151 -12.31 0.08 -3.92
CA LEU A 151 -10.92 0.17 -3.49
C LEU A 151 -10.75 -0.34 -2.05
N VAL A 152 -11.64 0.04 -1.13
CA VAL A 152 -11.52 -0.32 0.30
C VAL A 152 -11.91 -1.77 0.61
N THR A 153 -12.55 -2.47 -0.32
CA THR A 153 -12.88 -3.90 -0.15
C THR A 153 -11.70 -4.83 -0.37
N ARG A 154 -10.60 -4.33 -0.95
CA ARG A 154 -9.42 -5.13 -1.33
C ARG A 154 -8.15 -4.55 -0.74
N SER A 155 -7.12 -5.41 -0.61
CA SER A 155 -5.77 -4.96 -0.27
C SER A 155 -5.13 -4.27 -1.47
N ASN A 156 -4.62 -3.06 -1.24
CA ASN A 156 -4.00 -2.24 -2.28
C ASN A 156 -2.56 -1.89 -1.89
N GLY A 157 -1.70 -1.69 -2.88
CA GLY A 157 -0.31 -1.31 -2.67
C GLY A 157 0.11 -0.16 -3.59
N VAL A 158 0.83 0.82 -3.04
CA VAL A 158 1.46 1.91 -3.79
C VAL A 158 2.96 1.71 -3.80
N PHE A 159 3.52 1.37 -4.95
CA PHE A 159 4.94 1.05 -5.12
C PHE A 159 5.63 2.07 -6.03
N GLY A 160 6.90 2.31 -5.77
CA GLY A 160 7.72 3.22 -6.58
C GLY A 160 9.02 3.59 -5.89
N LYS A 161 9.96 4.18 -6.63
CA LYS A 161 11.23 4.70 -6.08
C LYS A 161 10.98 5.91 -5.16
N SER A 162 11.96 6.29 -4.34
CA SER A 162 11.89 7.54 -3.57
C SER A 162 11.73 8.74 -4.52
N GLY A 163 10.94 9.72 -4.10
CA GLY A 163 10.66 10.92 -4.90
C GLY A 163 9.63 10.76 -6.03
N THR A 164 9.05 9.58 -6.26
CA THR A 164 8.06 9.36 -7.33
C THR A 164 6.62 9.76 -6.98
N GLY A 165 6.38 10.30 -5.78
CA GLY A 165 5.06 10.77 -5.37
C GLY A 165 4.20 9.75 -4.63
N LYS A 166 4.74 8.60 -4.16
CA LYS A 166 3.99 7.57 -3.41
C LYS A 166 3.17 8.13 -2.26
N THR A 167 3.82 8.91 -1.39
CA THR A 167 3.16 9.54 -0.22
C THR A 167 2.04 10.49 -0.64
N PHE A 168 2.23 11.22 -1.75
CA PHE A 168 1.21 12.12 -2.28
C PHE A 168 -0.01 11.33 -2.79
N LEU A 169 0.22 10.29 -3.58
CA LEU A 169 -0.86 9.40 -4.06
C LEU A 169 -1.59 8.73 -2.90
N ALA A 170 -0.86 8.21 -1.91
CA ALA A 170 -1.47 7.62 -0.73
C ALA A 170 -2.34 8.63 0.05
N ARG A 171 -1.91 9.90 0.17
CA ARG A 171 -2.75 10.96 0.75
C ARG A 171 -4.01 11.21 -0.06
N LEU A 172 -3.93 11.24 -1.40
CA LEU A 172 -5.11 11.41 -2.25
C LEU A 172 -6.10 10.26 -2.04
N LEU A 173 -5.62 9.03 -1.98
CA LEU A 173 -6.47 7.86 -1.69
C LEU A 173 -7.15 7.96 -0.32
N LEU A 174 -6.40 8.35 0.72
CA LEU A 174 -6.96 8.59 2.05
C LEU A 174 -8.00 9.70 2.06
N ILE A 175 -7.80 10.78 1.29
CA ILE A 175 -8.78 11.86 1.11
C ILE A 175 -10.03 11.32 0.38
N GLY A 176 -9.84 10.51 -0.66
CA GLY A 176 -10.93 9.83 -1.36
C GLY A 176 -11.78 8.99 -0.41
N ILE A 177 -11.15 8.15 0.42
CA ILE A 177 -11.85 7.35 1.43
C ILE A 177 -12.62 8.23 2.42
N LEU A 178 -12.01 9.33 2.86
CA LEU A 178 -12.66 10.30 3.74
C LEU A 178 -13.92 10.94 3.11
N GLN A 179 -13.93 11.13 1.81
CA GLN A 179 -15.00 11.85 1.11
C GLN A 179 -16.08 10.96 0.51
N LYS A 180 -15.71 9.80 -0.01
CA LYS A 180 -16.54 8.95 -0.87
C LYS A 180 -16.87 7.58 -0.25
N SER A 181 -16.46 7.31 0.98
CA SER A 181 -16.67 6.01 1.62
C SER A 181 -17.14 6.17 3.06
N ASN A 182 -17.84 5.15 3.56
CA ASN A 182 -18.18 5.00 4.98
C ASN A 182 -17.06 4.30 5.78
N ALA A 183 -16.01 3.84 5.12
CA ALA A 183 -14.85 3.25 5.78
C ALA A 183 -14.06 4.30 6.56
N VAL A 184 -13.47 3.91 7.69
CA VAL A 184 -12.59 4.75 8.47
C VAL A 184 -11.14 4.29 8.31
N ASN A 185 -10.22 5.24 8.33
CA ASN A 185 -8.79 4.97 8.21
C ASN A 185 -8.14 4.89 9.59
N LEU A 186 -7.32 3.84 9.80
CA LEU A 186 -6.26 3.83 10.81
C LEU A 186 -4.93 3.83 10.07
N VAL A 187 -4.20 4.93 10.16
CA VAL A 187 -2.92 5.12 9.48
C VAL A 187 -1.78 4.95 10.47
N PHE A 188 -0.91 3.97 10.24
CA PHE A 188 0.36 3.82 10.96
C PHE A 188 1.41 4.71 10.29
N ASP A 189 1.60 5.91 10.83
CA ASP A 189 2.43 6.96 10.24
C ASP A 189 3.85 6.94 10.83
N MET A 190 4.69 6.11 10.23
CA MET A 190 6.08 5.92 10.70
C MET A 190 6.94 7.19 10.58
N HIS A 191 6.68 8.00 9.56
CA HIS A 191 7.52 9.16 9.22
C HIS A 191 6.85 10.51 9.50
N SER A 192 5.66 10.51 10.13
CA SER A 192 4.87 11.70 10.41
C SER A 192 4.55 12.53 9.16
N GLU A 193 4.12 11.81 8.10
CA GLU A 193 3.86 12.41 6.79
C GLU A 193 2.38 12.66 6.51
N TYR A 194 1.45 12.01 7.22
CA TYR A 194 0.03 12.03 6.89
C TYR A 194 -0.81 12.97 7.77
N GLY A 195 -0.52 13.03 9.05
CA GLY A 195 -1.31 13.80 10.01
C GLY A 195 -1.23 15.31 9.78
N TRP A 196 -0.04 15.81 9.59
CA TRP A 196 0.27 17.23 9.53
C TRP A 196 0.86 17.64 8.19
N LYS A 197 1.07 18.97 8.03
CA LYS A 197 1.73 19.51 6.84
C LYS A 197 3.12 18.92 6.64
N GLY A 198 3.45 18.67 5.39
CA GLY A 198 4.77 18.25 4.95
C GLY A 198 5.23 19.07 3.76
N SER A 199 6.49 18.92 3.35
CA SER A 199 7.00 19.50 2.12
C SER A 199 6.97 18.47 0.99
N SER A 200 6.60 18.90 -0.21
CA SER A 200 6.75 18.08 -1.40
C SER A 200 8.23 17.96 -1.77
N GLU A 201 8.74 16.72 -1.87
CA GLU A 201 10.15 16.43 -2.21
C GLU A 201 10.58 17.05 -3.57
N GLY A 202 9.66 17.19 -4.54
CA GLY A 202 9.99 17.69 -5.88
C GLY A 202 9.88 19.19 -6.04
N THR A 203 8.97 19.86 -5.33
CA THR A 203 8.66 21.29 -5.55
C THR A 203 8.94 22.17 -4.33
N GLY A 204 9.26 21.58 -3.18
CA GLY A 204 9.42 22.31 -1.91
C GLY A 204 8.12 22.97 -1.40
N ARG A 205 6.97 22.78 -2.07
CA ARG A 205 5.70 23.35 -1.65
C ARG A 205 5.16 22.65 -0.43
N GLU A 206 4.57 23.42 0.49
CA GLU A 206 3.87 22.86 1.64
C GLU A 206 2.59 22.16 1.18
N VAL A 207 2.40 20.92 1.65
CA VAL A 207 1.20 20.12 1.46
C VAL A 207 0.52 19.95 2.81
N LYS A 208 -0.76 20.29 2.90
CA LYS A 208 -1.55 20.13 4.13
C LYS A 208 -1.70 18.64 4.48
N GLY A 209 -1.64 18.32 5.77
CA GLY A 209 -1.94 17.00 6.28
C GLY A 209 -3.45 16.77 6.45
N LEU A 210 -3.83 15.52 6.70
CA LEU A 210 -5.23 15.12 6.84
C LEU A 210 -5.94 15.84 7.97
N LYS A 211 -5.26 16.07 9.12
CA LYS A 211 -5.81 16.83 10.25
C LYS A 211 -6.14 18.26 9.88
N GLN A 212 -5.30 18.89 9.05
CA GLN A 212 -5.52 20.29 8.64
C GLN A 212 -6.63 20.43 7.59
N LEU A 213 -6.85 19.38 6.77
CA LEU A 213 -7.91 19.35 5.77
C LEU A 213 -9.27 18.99 6.39
N PHE A 214 -9.28 18.08 7.37
CA PHE A 214 -10.48 17.45 7.93
C PHE A 214 -10.44 17.43 9.46
N SER A 215 -10.27 18.59 10.08
CA SER A 215 -10.04 18.73 11.52
C SER A 215 -11.07 18.03 12.42
N SER A 216 -12.33 18.00 12.03
CA SER A 216 -13.44 17.39 12.79
C SER A 216 -13.59 15.88 12.53
N ARG A 217 -12.98 15.34 11.47
CA ARG A 217 -13.10 13.93 11.07
C ARG A 217 -11.82 13.13 11.27
N VAL A 218 -10.68 13.80 11.51
CA VAL A 218 -9.37 13.17 11.68
C VAL A 218 -8.82 13.48 13.05
N ALA A 219 -8.38 12.47 13.78
CA ALA A 219 -7.66 12.58 15.03
C ALA A 219 -6.21 12.12 14.88
N VAL A 220 -5.26 12.86 15.46
CA VAL A 220 -3.85 12.49 15.47
C VAL A 220 -3.47 12.01 16.85
N PHE A 221 -3.02 10.76 16.91
CA PHE A 221 -2.45 10.11 18.08
C PHE A 221 -0.94 10.07 17.93
N THR A 222 -0.19 10.20 18.99
CA THR A 222 1.28 10.12 18.93
C THR A 222 1.85 9.21 20.01
N LEU A 223 2.90 8.47 19.67
CA LEU A 223 3.77 7.78 20.63
C LEU A 223 4.88 8.70 21.17
N ASP A 224 5.14 9.82 20.48
CA ASP A 224 6.26 10.72 20.77
C ASP A 224 5.80 12.17 20.95
N GLU A 225 5.26 12.44 22.13
CA GLU A 225 4.80 13.78 22.52
C GLU A 225 5.90 14.84 22.38
N GLU A 226 7.15 14.47 22.73
CA GLU A 226 8.26 15.39 22.69
C GLU A 226 8.60 15.82 21.25
N SER A 227 8.57 14.87 20.30
CA SER A 227 8.78 15.18 18.88
C SER A 227 7.66 16.07 18.35
N SER A 228 6.41 15.81 18.70
CA SER A 228 5.27 16.63 18.30
C SER A 228 5.40 18.05 18.85
N ARG A 229 5.76 18.20 20.12
CA ARG A 229 5.99 19.51 20.76
C ARG A 229 7.13 20.30 20.09
N ARG A 230 8.26 19.64 19.78
CA ARG A 230 9.39 20.29 19.06
C ARG A 230 8.99 20.81 17.68
N ARG A 231 8.07 20.12 17.00
CA ARG A 231 7.51 20.53 15.71
C ARG A 231 6.41 21.59 15.82
N GLY A 232 6.05 22.00 17.04
CA GLY A 232 4.96 22.94 17.29
C GLY A 232 3.57 22.36 16.98
N LEU A 233 3.41 21.03 17.09
CA LEU A 233 2.18 20.31 16.79
C LEU A 233 1.49 19.92 18.09
N ALA A 234 0.15 19.92 18.07
CA ALA A 234 -0.71 19.51 19.19
C ALA A 234 -1.50 18.25 18.78
N PRO A 235 -1.01 17.04 19.07
CA PRO A 235 -1.76 15.82 18.83
C PRO A 235 -3.03 15.80 19.70
N ASP A 236 -4.07 15.12 19.21
CA ASP A 236 -5.33 14.99 19.96
C ASP A 236 -5.16 14.05 21.17
N TYR A 237 -4.21 13.09 21.09
CA TYR A 237 -3.97 12.13 22.16
C TYR A 237 -2.53 11.61 22.16
N VAL A 238 -1.97 11.43 23.36
CA VAL A 238 -0.66 10.78 23.55
C VAL A 238 -0.89 9.33 23.96
N VAL A 239 -0.40 8.40 23.15
CA VAL A 239 -0.58 6.96 23.38
C VAL A 239 0.37 6.47 24.45
N ARG A 240 -0.18 5.73 25.42
CA ARG A 240 0.55 5.00 26.45
C ARG A 240 0.01 3.56 26.48
N ILE A 241 0.92 2.59 26.49
CA ILE A 241 0.61 1.16 26.46
C ILE A 241 1.04 0.55 27.81
N GLY A 242 0.12 -0.07 28.52
CA GLY A 242 0.44 -0.76 29.77
C GLY A 242 1.10 -2.12 29.52
N TYR A 243 1.99 -2.54 30.40
CA TYR A 243 2.60 -3.88 30.33
C TYR A 243 1.56 -5.01 30.26
N GLN A 244 0.42 -4.82 30.92
CA GLN A 244 -0.70 -5.77 30.94
C GLN A 244 -1.44 -5.92 29.58
N GLU A 245 -1.16 -5.05 28.62
CA GLU A 245 -1.74 -5.12 27.28
C GLU A 245 -0.88 -5.95 26.34
N ILE A 246 0.36 -6.25 26.73
CA ILE A 246 1.33 -7.04 25.96
C ILE A 246 1.15 -8.52 26.33
N GLU A 247 0.70 -9.32 25.39
CA GLU A 247 0.48 -10.74 25.55
C GLU A 247 1.66 -11.57 25.04
N PRO A 248 1.77 -12.85 25.41
CA PRO A 248 2.82 -13.75 24.92
C PRO A 248 2.97 -13.77 23.41
N GLU A 249 1.85 -13.74 22.69
CA GLU A 249 1.78 -13.75 21.22
C GLU A 249 2.46 -12.54 20.60
N ASP A 250 2.41 -11.38 21.25
CA ASP A 250 3.07 -10.17 20.78
C ASP A 250 4.59 -10.33 20.80
N ILE A 251 5.14 -11.06 21.78
CA ILE A 251 6.57 -11.35 21.86
C ILE A 251 6.99 -12.42 20.86
N GLN A 252 6.12 -13.39 20.55
CA GLN A 252 6.37 -14.38 19.50
C GLN A 252 6.54 -13.72 18.12
N ILE A 253 5.70 -12.76 17.78
CA ILE A 253 5.83 -12.00 16.53
C ILE A 253 7.14 -11.21 16.50
N LEU A 254 7.60 -10.72 17.65
CA LEU A 254 8.87 -9.99 17.78
C LEU A 254 10.10 -10.90 17.84
N ARG A 255 9.97 -12.22 17.83
CA ARG A 255 11.06 -13.17 18.03
C ARG A 255 12.29 -12.88 17.17
N GLU A 256 12.11 -12.74 15.86
CA GLU A 256 13.21 -12.45 14.94
C GLU A 256 13.80 -11.06 15.15
N THR A 257 12.94 -10.06 15.32
CA THR A 257 13.35 -8.65 15.54
C THR A 257 14.16 -8.49 16.85
N LEU A 258 13.77 -9.20 17.90
CA LEU A 258 14.47 -9.24 19.17
C LEU A 258 15.63 -10.23 19.20
N ASN A 259 15.83 -11.00 18.15
CA ASN A 259 16.85 -12.05 18.05
C ASN A 259 16.76 -13.03 19.24
N LEU A 260 15.57 -13.59 19.44
CA LEU A 260 15.29 -14.61 20.45
C LEU A 260 15.41 -16.00 19.84
N SER A 261 15.97 -16.95 20.58
CA SER A 261 15.85 -18.38 20.26
C SER A 261 14.42 -18.87 20.50
N ASP A 262 14.02 -19.97 19.86
CA ASP A 262 12.70 -20.57 20.07
C ASP A 262 12.42 -20.84 21.55
N VAL A 263 13.41 -21.41 22.27
CA VAL A 263 13.29 -21.69 23.71
C VAL A 263 13.10 -20.42 24.53
N ALA A 264 13.75 -19.32 24.17
CA ALA A 264 13.57 -18.05 24.87
C ALA A 264 12.20 -17.40 24.54
N ALA A 265 11.75 -17.49 23.31
CA ALA A 265 10.44 -17.00 22.92
C ALA A 265 9.31 -17.80 23.58
N ASP A 266 9.43 -19.14 23.66
CA ASP A 266 8.43 -20.00 24.28
C ASP A 266 8.35 -19.84 25.81
N ALA A 267 9.42 -19.36 26.44
CA ALA A 267 9.44 -19.08 27.87
C ALA A 267 8.38 -18.06 28.31
N VAL A 268 7.91 -17.18 27.41
CA VAL A 268 6.86 -16.18 27.71
C VAL A 268 5.54 -16.84 28.13
N TYR A 269 5.19 -18.00 27.58
CA TYR A 269 3.98 -18.72 27.99
C TYR A 269 4.09 -19.29 29.40
N SER A 270 5.29 -19.74 29.80
CA SER A 270 5.54 -20.19 31.18
C SER A 270 5.48 -19.04 32.16
N LEU A 271 6.03 -17.88 31.80
CA LEU A 271 5.92 -16.64 32.58
C LEU A 271 4.45 -16.19 32.72
N HIS A 272 3.71 -16.16 31.62
CA HIS A 272 2.29 -15.79 31.64
C HIS A 272 1.46 -16.76 32.48
N ARG A 273 1.75 -18.06 32.43
CA ARG A 273 1.07 -19.06 33.27
C ARG A 273 1.37 -18.85 34.76
N HIS A 274 2.60 -18.41 35.10
CA HIS A 274 3.04 -18.19 36.46
C HIS A 274 2.51 -16.88 37.07
N PHE A 275 2.61 -15.76 36.32
CA PHE A 275 2.29 -14.41 36.81
C PHE A 275 0.91 -13.90 36.34
N GLY A 276 0.26 -14.58 35.40
CA GLY A 276 -1.00 -14.13 34.82
C GLY A 276 -0.82 -12.84 34.00
N ARG A 277 -1.82 -11.99 34.05
CA ARG A 277 -1.90 -10.77 33.24
C ARG A 277 -0.76 -9.77 33.45
N ASN A 278 -0.14 -9.78 34.64
CA ASN A 278 0.97 -8.88 34.95
C ASN A 278 2.35 -9.46 34.60
N TRP A 279 2.38 -10.56 33.86
CA TRP A 279 3.57 -11.37 33.60
C TRP A 279 4.80 -10.57 33.17
N LEU A 280 4.64 -9.59 32.32
CA LEU A 280 5.75 -8.78 31.79
C LEU A 280 6.32 -7.86 32.86
N GLN A 281 5.46 -7.17 33.62
CA GLN A 281 5.87 -6.29 34.71
C GLN A 281 6.59 -7.06 35.80
N ASP A 282 5.99 -8.19 36.23
CA ASP A 282 6.55 -9.03 37.29
C ASP A 282 7.88 -9.65 36.84
N PHE A 283 7.95 -10.14 35.59
CA PHE A 283 9.21 -10.64 35.03
C PHE A 283 10.32 -9.60 34.99
N LEU A 284 10.03 -8.39 34.52
CA LEU A 284 11.00 -7.32 34.43
C LEU A 284 11.44 -6.77 35.82
N SER A 285 10.64 -7.03 36.88
CA SER A 285 11.00 -6.69 38.26
C SER A 285 12.14 -7.56 38.81
N HIS A 286 12.36 -8.77 38.26
CA HIS A 286 13.44 -9.68 38.66
C HIS A 286 14.78 -9.19 38.10
N LYS A 287 15.45 -8.30 38.87
CA LYS A 287 16.71 -7.70 38.46
C LYS A 287 17.91 -8.58 38.81
N GLY A 288 18.92 -8.58 37.94
CA GLY A 288 20.16 -9.31 38.14
C GLY A 288 20.09 -10.77 37.72
N ARG A 289 21.30 -11.39 37.64
CA ARG A 289 21.42 -12.78 37.17
C ARG A 289 20.83 -13.80 38.13
N GLU A 290 20.95 -13.57 39.42
CA GLU A 290 20.43 -14.48 40.46
C GLU A 290 18.92 -14.49 40.47
N GLY A 291 18.24 -13.33 40.49
CA GLY A 291 16.77 -13.26 40.49
C GLY A 291 16.12 -13.90 39.27
N VAL A 292 16.72 -13.73 38.09
CA VAL A 292 16.23 -14.39 36.86
C VAL A 292 16.51 -15.89 36.88
N ARG A 293 17.62 -16.34 37.46
CA ARG A 293 17.94 -17.76 37.62
C ARG A 293 17.01 -18.47 38.59
N ASP A 294 16.76 -17.88 39.75
CA ASP A 294 15.85 -18.41 40.75
C ASP A 294 14.43 -18.54 40.20
N LEU A 295 13.99 -17.54 39.42
CA LEU A 295 12.73 -17.60 38.71
C LEU A 295 12.73 -18.74 37.68
N ALA A 296 13.78 -18.90 36.88
CA ALA A 296 13.91 -19.97 35.90
C ALA A 296 13.76 -21.35 36.52
N ASP A 297 14.43 -21.57 37.65
CA ASP A 297 14.37 -22.82 38.42
C ASP A 297 12.95 -23.07 38.99
N SER A 298 12.28 -21.99 39.44
CA SER A 298 10.90 -22.09 39.99
C SER A 298 9.85 -22.45 38.97
N ILE A 299 9.99 -21.97 37.71
CA ILE A 299 9.02 -22.21 36.63
C ILE A 299 9.44 -23.34 35.66
N GLY A 300 10.62 -23.95 35.92
CA GLY A 300 11.13 -25.08 35.13
C GLY A 300 11.57 -24.71 33.72
N VAL A 301 12.14 -23.50 33.52
CA VAL A 301 12.61 -22.97 32.22
C VAL A 301 14.14 -22.89 32.21
N ASN A 302 14.72 -23.00 31.03
CA ASN A 302 16.16 -22.84 30.86
C ASN A 302 16.63 -21.44 31.28
N SER A 303 17.52 -21.35 32.26
CA SER A 303 17.99 -20.10 32.87
C SER A 303 18.73 -19.19 31.87
N THR A 304 19.49 -19.76 30.93
CA THR A 304 20.17 -19.01 29.87
C THR A 304 19.18 -18.39 28.92
N ALA A 305 18.16 -19.16 28.50
CA ALA A 305 17.09 -18.66 27.62
C ALA A 305 16.28 -17.56 28.30
N LEU A 306 15.93 -17.73 29.58
CA LEU A 306 15.20 -16.74 30.36
C LEU A 306 16.02 -15.47 30.58
N SER A 307 17.31 -15.57 30.82
CA SER A 307 18.23 -14.41 30.95
C SER A 307 18.34 -13.65 29.62
N SER A 308 18.39 -14.37 28.48
CA SER A 308 18.38 -13.75 27.16
C SER A 308 17.06 -13.00 26.91
N LEU A 309 15.93 -13.62 27.22
CA LEU A 309 14.61 -13.00 27.11
C LEU A 309 14.52 -11.73 27.97
N HIS A 310 14.92 -11.80 29.23
CA HIS A 310 14.91 -10.66 30.15
C HIS A 310 15.72 -9.48 29.59
N ASN A 311 16.95 -9.73 29.12
CA ASN A 311 17.82 -8.70 28.56
C ASN A 311 17.22 -8.04 27.30
N ARG A 312 16.44 -8.79 26.51
CA ARG A 312 15.79 -8.26 25.31
C ARG A 312 14.53 -7.46 25.67
N LEU A 313 13.69 -8.00 26.54
CA LEU A 313 12.46 -7.33 26.95
C LEU A 313 12.70 -6.11 27.86
N SER A 314 13.81 -6.05 28.61
CA SER A 314 14.19 -4.83 29.35
C SER A 314 14.41 -3.60 28.47
N ARG A 315 14.54 -3.78 27.16
CA ARG A 315 14.57 -2.64 26.22
C ARG A 315 13.22 -1.93 26.14
N LEU A 316 12.13 -2.65 26.37
CA LEU A 316 10.77 -2.08 26.35
C LEU A 316 10.58 -1.05 27.49
N GLU A 317 11.28 -1.22 28.64
CA GLU A 317 11.27 -0.25 29.75
C GLU A 317 11.83 1.12 29.35
N ARG A 318 12.60 1.19 28.25
CA ARG A 318 13.20 2.43 27.76
C ARG A 318 12.29 3.20 26.81
N LEU A 319 11.16 2.60 26.42
CA LEU A 319 10.20 3.21 25.53
C LEU A 319 9.20 4.04 26.37
N PRO A 320 9.21 5.37 26.24
CA PRO A 320 8.40 6.24 27.11
C PRO A 320 6.88 6.06 26.93
N PHE A 321 6.47 5.40 25.85
CA PHE A 321 5.07 5.08 25.61
C PHE A 321 4.64 3.73 26.21
N ILE A 322 5.57 2.97 26.82
CA ILE A 322 5.26 1.75 27.57
C ILE A 322 5.37 2.06 29.06
N GLU A 323 4.30 1.88 29.81
CA GLU A 323 4.19 2.24 31.21
C GLU A 323 3.61 1.10 32.05
N GLY A 324 3.93 1.10 33.38
CA GLY A 324 3.48 0.06 34.32
C GLY A 324 1.99 0.10 34.64
N SER A 325 1.32 1.24 34.56
CA SER A 325 -0.10 1.38 34.85
C SER A 325 -0.89 1.69 33.58
N GLY A 326 -1.95 0.91 33.33
CA GLY A 326 -2.71 0.97 32.10
C GLY A 326 -3.39 2.29 31.85
N HIS A 327 -2.96 2.97 30.83
CA HIS A 327 -3.78 3.94 30.14
C HIS A 327 -4.66 3.20 29.12
N ASP A 328 -5.91 3.66 29.01
CA ASP A 328 -6.90 3.07 28.08
C ASP A 328 -6.69 3.55 26.61
N SER A 329 -5.41 3.75 26.23
CA SER A 329 -5.06 4.39 24.94
C SER A 329 -5.51 3.57 23.74
N LEU A 330 -5.35 2.25 23.78
CA LEU A 330 -5.76 1.38 22.67
C LEU A 330 -7.28 1.40 22.50
N ASN A 331 -8.03 1.30 23.60
CA ASN A 331 -9.48 1.42 23.54
C ASN A 331 -9.95 2.82 23.16
N GLN A 332 -9.15 3.87 23.46
CA GLN A 332 -9.46 5.22 23.00
C GLN A 332 -9.39 5.30 21.46
N ILE A 333 -8.37 4.70 20.82
CA ILE A 333 -8.29 4.61 19.36
C ILE A 333 -9.51 3.89 18.81
N LEU A 334 -9.89 2.72 19.39
CA LEU A 334 -11.07 1.99 18.98
C LEU A 334 -12.34 2.84 19.05
N ARG A 335 -12.55 3.55 20.16
CA ARG A 335 -13.72 4.45 20.32
C ARG A 335 -13.76 5.55 19.26
N TYR A 336 -12.62 6.08 18.82
CA TYR A 336 -12.57 7.05 17.73
C TYR A 336 -12.98 6.41 16.39
N LEU A 337 -12.44 5.24 16.07
CA LEU A 337 -12.80 4.51 14.86
C LEU A 337 -14.30 4.13 14.83
N GLU A 338 -14.85 3.63 15.94
CA GLU A 338 -16.28 3.27 16.09
C GLU A 338 -17.21 4.48 15.89
N ARG A 339 -16.74 5.68 16.19
CA ARG A 339 -17.47 6.94 15.97
C ARG A 339 -17.32 7.51 14.56
N GLY A 340 -16.69 6.77 13.65
CA GLY A 340 -16.44 7.23 12.29
C GLY A 340 -15.30 8.25 12.16
N MET A 341 -14.45 8.38 13.18
CA MET A 341 -13.27 9.24 13.14
C MET A 341 -12.09 8.49 12.51
N HIS A 342 -11.41 9.11 11.57
CA HIS A 342 -10.16 8.59 11.03
C HIS A 342 -9.02 8.88 11.99
N VAL A 343 -8.14 7.90 12.17
CA VAL A 343 -7.04 8.00 13.13
C VAL A 343 -5.70 7.93 12.39
N VAL A 344 -4.83 8.89 12.65
CA VAL A 344 -3.41 8.87 12.25
C VAL A 344 -2.58 8.66 13.50
N LEU A 345 -1.88 7.53 13.58
CA LEU A 345 -0.97 7.21 14.67
C LEU A 345 0.47 7.52 14.26
N GLU A 346 1.00 8.63 14.76
CA GLU A 346 2.38 9.04 14.54
C GLU A 346 3.35 8.32 15.47
N PHE A 347 4.38 7.73 14.91
CA PHE A 347 5.46 7.05 15.66
C PHE A 347 6.58 8.01 16.10
N GLY A 348 6.72 9.17 15.45
CA GLY A 348 7.79 10.11 15.72
C GLY A 348 9.18 9.47 15.55
N ARG A 349 10.08 9.62 16.56
CA ARG A 349 11.41 9.01 16.54
C ARG A 349 11.41 7.48 16.60
N TYR A 350 10.30 6.85 17.00
CA TYR A 350 10.16 5.40 17.08
C TYR A 350 9.75 4.74 15.76
N GLY A 351 9.44 5.52 14.72
CA GLY A 351 9.09 4.99 13.41
C GLY A 351 10.21 4.19 12.72
N ASN A 352 11.47 4.44 13.08
CA ASN A 352 12.63 3.69 12.60
C ASN A 352 13.01 2.49 13.48
N ASP A 353 12.36 2.32 14.63
CA ASP A 353 12.55 1.15 15.50
C ASP A 353 11.53 0.08 15.14
N LEU A 354 12.01 -0.92 14.40
CA LEU A 354 11.16 -1.99 13.88
C LEU A 354 10.42 -2.75 15.00
N ALA A 355 11.04 -2.93 16.16
CA ALA A 355 10.41 -3.62 17.30
C ALA A 355 9.22 -2.82 17.84
N SER A 356 9.39 -1.51 18.03
CA SER A 356 8.30 -0.61 18.44
C SER A 356 7.17 -0.59 17.44
N TYR A 357 7.51 -0.52 16.14
CA TYR A 357 6.50 -0.49 15.08
C TYR A 357 5.67 -1.79 15.04
N ILE A 358 6.34 -2.94 14.99
CA ILE A 358 5.66 -4.25 14.96
C ILE A 358 4.80 -4.45 16.21
N LEU A 359 5.33 -4.13 17.39
CA LEU A 359 4.59 -4.28 18.65
C LEU A 359 3.29 -3.47 18.63
N VAL A 360 3.38 -2.18 18.33
CA VAL A 360 2.21 -1.29 18.38
C VAL A 360 1.21 -1.63 17.28
N ALA A 361 1.67 -1.91 16.06
CA ALA A 361 0.81 -2.29 14.96
C ALA A 361 0.07 -3.61 15.25
N ASN A 362 0.79 -4.61 15.81
CA ASN A 362 0.19 -5.90 16.17
C ASN A 362 -0.83 -5.75 17.30
N LEU A 363 -0.50 -5.03 18.37
CA LEU A 363 -1.43 -4.78 19.47
C LEU A 363 -2.74 -4.15 18.99
N LEU A 364 -2.65 -3.11 18.16
CA LEU A 364 -3.84 -2.44 17.63
C LEU A 364 -4.64 -3.33 16.68
N THR A 365 -3.96 -4.01 15.76
CA THR A 365 -4.63 -4.89 14.78
C THR A 365 -5.37 -6.04 15.49
N ARG A 366 -4.75 -6.66 16.49
CA ARG A 366 -5.36 -7.70 17.30
C ARG A 366 -6.59 -7.16 18.04
N ARG A 367 -6.48 -6.03 18.72
CA ARG A 367 -7.61 -5.41 19.44
C ARG A 367 -8.77 -5.04 18.52
N ILE A 368 -8.46 -4.51 17.34
CA ILE A 368 -9.48 -4.19 16.33
C ILE A 368 -10.17 -5.47 15.88
N HIS A 369 -9.41 -6.52 15.55
CA HIS A 369 -9.94 -7.81 15.14
C HIS A 369 -10.88 -8.38 16.20
N ASP A 370 -10.44 -8.47 17.46
CA ASP A 370 -11.21 -9.02 18.56
C ASP A 370 -12.51 -8.24 18.78
N ARG A 371 -12.43 -6.90 18.65
CA ARG A 371 -13.59 -6.03 18.79
C ARG A 371 -14.61 -6.25 17.68
N TYR A 372 -14.17 -6.36 16.43
CA TYR A 372 -15.07 -6.63 15.31
C TYR A 372 -15.67 -8.03 15.35
N MET A 373 -14.93 -9.04 15.82
CA MET A 373 -15.47 -10.38 16.04
C MET A 373 -16.59 -10.36 17.07
N GLN A 374 -16.39 -9.69 18.21
CA GLN A 374 -17.42 -9.52 19.24
C GLN A 374 -18.67 -8.80 18.72
N MET A 375 -18.50 -7.75 17.91
CA MET A 375 -19.63 -7.03 17.31
C MET A 375 -20.39 -7.91 16.30
N SER A 376 -19.70 -8.71 15.52
CA SER A 376 -20.30 -9.64 14.56
C SER A 376 -21.12 -10.72 15.26
N GLU A 377 -20.61 -11.29 16.37
CA GLU A 377 -21.32 -12.27 17.19
C GLU A 377 -22.58 -11.69 17.85
N GLN A 378 -22.56 -10.42 18.24
CA GLN A 378 -23.71 -9.74 18.83
C GLN A 378 -24.79 -9.36 17.81
N ALA A 379 -24.43 -9.25 16.53
CA ALA A 379 -25.33 -8.91 15.43
C ALA A 379 -25.98 -10.12 14.77
N SER A 380 -25.49 -11.34 15.06
CA SER A 380 -26.00 -12.63 14.59
C SER A 380 -27.03 -13.21 15.55
#